data_48aa8ba4593df35f79b73eafd7da7045
#
_entry.id   48aa8ba4593df35f79b73eafd7da7045
#
_cell.length_a   1.000
_cell.length_b   1.000
_cell.length_c   1.000
_cell.angle_alpha   90.00
_cell.angle_beta   90.00
_cell.angle_gamma   90.00
#
_symmetry.space_group_name_H-M   'P 1'
#
loop_
_entity.id
_entity.type
_entity.pdbx_description
1 polymer ?
#
loop_
_entity_poly.entity_id
_entity_poly.type
_entity_poly.pdbx_seq_one_letter_code
_entity_poly.pdbx_strand_id
1 'polypeptide(L)'
;MTQPFYASSAINRHGDYRNNDKLLNSITTEKNTKFVPYYNGKNLFMNINENINPIIFNQRQLHDFFPDGIGNTIFLGVANTLNYVGIDLSSPNKKFDFWLKKNNIIIDDLRKYGPILDDIEASFLALSNGMFFWQKTHKFCGSCGFQNYSTEGGFVMKCSNDKCGKSHFPRTDPAIITLISFKDKVLLGRSPRFPDSMYSTLAGFVEPGESLEQALEREVFEEVGIK
;
A
#
# COMPACT_ATOMS: atom_id res chain seq x y z
N MET A 1 -3.41 -23.51 -4.72
CA MET A 1 -3.52 -22.16 -5.32
C MET A 1 -2.32 -21.35 -4.83
N THR A 2 -1.55 -20.79 -5.73
CA THR A 2 -0.47 -19.86 -5.36
C THR A 2 -1.10 -18.58 -4.79
N GLN A 3 -0.65 -18.16 -3.62
CA GLN A 3 -1.14 -16.93 -3.00
C GLN A 3 -0.69 -15.72 -3.84
N PRO A 4 -1.58 -14.74 -4.11
CA PRO A 4 -1.17 -13.53 -4.82
C PRO A 4 -0.13 -12.75 -4.02
N PHE A 5 0.83 -12.12 -4.70
CA PHE A 5 1.72 -11.15 -4.08
C PHE A 5 0.91 -10.05 -3.39
N TYR A 6 1.41 -9.53 -2.29
CA TYR A 6 0.80 -8.45 -1.51
C TYR A 6 -0.53 -8.78 -0.82
N ALA A 7 -0.89 -10.05 -0.70
CA ALA A 7 -2.17 -10.50 -0.11
C ALA A 7 -1.98 -11.66 0.88
N SER A 8 -1.02 -11.53 1.82
CA SER A 8 -0.77 -12.57 2.82
C SER A 8 -2.00 -12.84 3.70
N SER A 9 -2.40 -14.09 3.77
CA SER A 9 -3.47 -14.57 4.67
C SER A 9 -3.05 -14.59 6.14
N ALA A 10 -1.77 -14.48 6.44
CA ALA A 10 -1.24 -14.41 7.81
C ALA A 10 -1.50 -13.06 8.51
N ILE A 11 -2.00 -12.06 7.76
CA ILE A 11 -2.28 -10.73 8.30
C ILE A 11 -3.72 -10.66 8.83
N ASN A 12 -3.86 -10.45 10.13
CA ASN A 12 -5.13 -10.03 10.71
C ASN A 12 -5.24 -8.49 10.66
N ARG A 13 -6.22 -7.99 9.92
CA ARG A 13 -6.45 -6.56 9.75
C ARG A 13 -7.03 -5.86 10.96
N HIS A 14 -7.62 -6.60 11.92
CA HIS A 14 -8.23 -6.09 13.15
C HIS A 14 -9.05 -4.82 12.92
N GLY A 15 -10.05 -4.91 12.05
CA GLY A 15 -10.95 -3.79 11.76
C GLY A 15 -11.68 -3.25 13.01
N ASP A 16 -11.91 -4.11 13.98
CA ASP A 16 -12.48 -3.82 15.30
C ASP A 16 -11.60 -2.87 16.16
N TYR A 17 -10.28 -2.85 15.94
CA TYR A 17 -9.37 -1.96 16.69
C TYR A 17 -9.43 -0.51 16.20
N ARG A 18 -9.85 -0.27 14.96
CA ARG A 18 -9.74 1.02 14.28
C ARG A 18 -10.55 2.15 14.91
N ASN A 19 -11.65 1.80 15.59
CA ASN A 19 -12.52 2.76 16.31
C ASN A 19 -12.10 3.02 17.74
N ASN A 20 -10.95 2.49 18.19
CA ASN A 20 -10.46 2.63 19.55
C ASN A 20 -9.12 3.39 19.58
N ASP A 21 -9.19 4.71 19.60
CA ASP A 21 -8.01 5.58 19.61
C ASP A 21 -7.08 5.32 20.80
N LYS A 22 -7.63 4.93 21.98
CA LYS A 22 -6.80 4.61 23.14
C LYS A 22 -5.97 3.36 22.90
N LEU A 23 -6.57 2.32 22.32
CA LEU A 23 -5.86 1.10 21.93
C LEU A 23 -4.81 1.38 20.86
N LEU A 24 -5.16 2.12 19.81
CA LEU A 24 -4.24 2.48 18.74
C LEU A 24 -3.04 3.28 19.25
N ASN A 25 -3.27 4.22 20.16
CA ASN A 25 -2.19 4.98 20.81
C ASN A 25 -1.30 4.07 21.66
N SER A 26 -1.87 3.09 22.40
CA SER A 26 -1.06 2.14 23.18
C SER A 26 -0.21 1.25 22.27
N ILE A 27 -0.76 0.77 21.15
CA ILE A 27 -0.03 -0.04 20.17
C ILE A 27 1.24 0.67 19.69
N THR A 28 1.20 1.97 19.44
CA THR A 28 2.40 2.72 18.98
C THR A 28 3.52 2.76 20.01
N THR A 29 3.24 2.47 21.28
CA THR A 29 4.23 2.46 22.37
C THR A 29 4.67 1.05 22.79
N GLU A 30 4.07 0.00 22.25
CA GLU A 30 4.37 -1.38 22.59
C GLU A 30 5.69 -1.86 21.95
N LYS A 31 6.45 -2.68 22.67
CA LYS A 31 7.74 -3.22 22.20
C LYS A 31 7.61 -4.16 20.99
N ASN A 32 6.44 -4.81 20.84
CA ASN A 32 6.12 -5.71 19.73
C ASN A 32 5.56 -4.97 18.51
N THR A 33 5.63 -3.63 18.48
CA THR A 33 5.21 -2.85 17.31
C THR A 33 6.35 -2.64 16.32
N LYS A 34 6.04 -2.89 15.06
CA LYS A 34 6.87 -2.67 13.88
C LYS A 34 6.33 -1.51 13.06
N PHE A 35 7.21 -0.63 12.63
CA PHE A 35 6.84 0.56 11.87
C PHE A 35 7.30 0.44 10.43
N VAL A 36 6.34 0.50 9.51
CA VAL A 36 6.52 0.36 8.07
C VAL A 36 6.64 1.74 7.45
N PRO A 37 7.82 2.15 7.01
CA PRO A 37 8.03 3.50 6.49
C PRO A 37 7.47 3.66 5.08
N TYR A 38 6.81 4.80 4.85
CA TYR A 38 6.52 5.37 3.55
C TYR A 38 7.36 6.63 3.38
N TYR A 39 8.09 6.75 2.27
CA TYR A 39 9.00 7.86 2.03
C TYR A 39 8.88 8.39 0.61
N ASN A 40 8.20 9.53 0.44
CA ASN A 40 7.99 10.19 -0.85
C ASN A 40 7.43 9.26 -1.96
N GLY A 41 6.48 8.38 -1.62
CA GLY A 41 5.86 7.44 -2.57
C GLY A 41 6.64 6.14 -2.78
N LYS A 42 7.71 5.92 -2.03
CA LYS A 42 8.61 4.78 -2.16
C LYS A 42 8.80 4.06 -0.85
N ASN A 43 9.42 2.89 -0.93
CA ASN A 43 9.85 2.10 0.23
C ASN A 43 11.36 2.17 0.42
N LEU A 44 11.79 1.80 1.60
CA LEU A 44 13.20 1.79 1.99
C LEU A 44 13.68 0.34 2.06
N PHE A 45 14.82 0.06 1.43
CA PHE A 45 15.43 -1.26 1.42
C PHE A 45 16.90 -1.19 1.77
N MET A 46 17.44 -2.30 2.24
CA MET A 46 18.86 -2.46 2.51
C MET A 46 19.34 -3.77 1.90
N ASN A 47 20.52 -3.74 1.29
CA ASN A 47 21.21 -4.95 0.85
C ASN A 47 22.03 -5.52 2.03
N ILE A 48 21.68 -6.73 2.46
CA ILE A 48 22.38 -7.46 3.51
C ILE A 48 22.82 -8.80 2.93
N ASN A 49 24.12 -9.02 2.77
CA ASN A 49 24.66 -10.26 2.21
C ASN A 49 23.99 -10.67 0.88
N GLU A 50 23.93 -9.73 -0.05
CA GLU A 50 23.32 -9.89 -1.38
C GLU A 50 21.79 -10.08 -1.37
N ASN A 51 21.14 -10.06 -0.22
CA ASN A 51 19.70 -10.11 -0.08
C ASN A 51 19.11 -8.71 0.14
N ILE A 52 18.08 -8.39 -0.60
CA ILE A 52 17.31 -7.15 -0.41
C ILE A 52 16.28 -7.37 0.69
N ASN A 53 16.36 -6.57 1.73
CA ASN A 53 15.44 -6.59 2.84
C ASN A 53 14.73 -5.25 2.98
N PRO A 54 13.44 -5.21 3.29
CA PRO A 54 12.75 -3.98 3.58
C PRO A 54 13.21 -3.42 4.92
N ILE A 55 13.23 -2.10 5.04
CA ILE A 55 13.47 -1.46 6.32
C ILE A 55 12.15 -1.34 7.05
N ILE A 56 12.08 -2.01 8.20
CA ILE A 56 10.97 -1.94 9.14
C ILE A 56 11.57 -1.58 10.49
N PHE A 57 11.14 -0.46 11.06
CA PHE A 57 11.70 0.04 12.31
C PHE A 57 11.03 -0.58 13.54
N ASN A 58 11.77 -0.67 14.63
CA ASN A 58 11.20 -0.81 15.97
C ASN A 58 11.06 0.58 16.63
N GLN A 59 10.39 0.64 17.77
CA GLN A 59 10.14 1.88 18.49
C GLN A 59 11.43 2.64 18.85
N ARG A 60 12.47 1.92 19.31
CA ARG A 60 13.76 2.54 19.70
C ARG A 60 14.42 3.22 18.51
N GLN A 61 14.53 2.52 17.38
CA GLN A 61 15.14 3.07 16.16
C GLN A 61 14.37 4.30 15.67
N LEU A 62 13.04 4.30 15.81
CA LEU A 62 12.22 5.43 15.40
C LEU A 62 12.39 6.64 16.30
N HIS A 63 12.43 6.43 17.62
CA HIS A 63 12.66 7.50 18.60
C HIS A 63 14.02 8.17 18.38
N ASP A 64 15.05 7.42 17.94
CA ASP A 64 16.35 7.99 17.65
C ASP A 64 16.30 9.05 16.52
N PHE A 65 15.40 8.93 15.57
CA PHE A 65 15.20 9.90 14.48
C PHE A 65 14.13 10.94 14.79
N PHE A 66 13.07 10.54 15.48
CA PHE A 66 11.86 11.33 15.73
C PHE A 66 11.49 11.35 17.21
N PRO A 67 12.32 12.02 18.05
CA PRO A 67 12.10 12.05 19.52
C PRO A 67 10.80 12.74 19.90
N ASP A 68 10.35 13.72 19.11
CA ASP A 68 9.12 14.48 19.34
C ASP A 68 7.86 13.74 18.84
N GLY A 69 8.02 12.51 18.39
CA GLY A 69 6.96 11.66 17.86
C GLY A 69 6.93 11.61 16.33
N ILE A 70 6.11 10.70 15.84
CA ILE A 70 5.85 10.47 14.42
C ILE A 70 4.54 11.16 14.07
N GLY A 71 4.48 11.79 12.91
CA GLY A 71 3.26 12.45 12.42
C GLY A 71 2.13 11.46 12.13
N ASN A 72 1.64 11.45 10.90
CA ASN A 72 0.54 10.59 10.49
C ASN A 72 0.92 9.09 10.54
N THR A 73 0.12 8.29 11.25
CA THR A 73 0.27 6.84 11.38
C THR A 73 -0.96 6.12 10.87
N ILE A 74 -0.78 4.88 10.40
CA ILE A 74 -1.86 4.01 9.92
C ILE A 74 -1.69 2.64 10.57
N PHE A 75 -2.72 2.15 11.28
CA PHE A 75 -2.70 0.79 11.81
C PHE A 75 -2.92 -0.22 10.68
N LEU A 76 -1.91 -1.00 10.35
CA LEU A 76 -1.95 -1.93 9.21
C LEU A 76 -2.50 -3.31 9.59
N GLY A 77 -2.36 -3.72 10.85
CA GLY A 77 -2.81 -5.01 11.35
C GLY A 77 -1.77 -5.73 12.20
N VAL A 78 -2.00 -7.02 12.41
CA VAL A 78 -1.17 -7.90 13.23
C VAL A 78 -0.75 -9.12 12.41
N ALA A 79 0.50 -9.52 12.51
CA ALA A 79 1.01 -10.78 12.01
C ALA A 79 2.08 -11.34 12.97
N ASN A 80 2.10 -12.66 13.19
CA ASN A 80 3.07 -13.32 14.07
C ASN A 80 3.19 -12.64 15.46
N THR A 81 2.05 -12.25 16.06
CA THR A 81 1.96 -11.53 17.36
C THR A 81 2.59 -10.13 17.38
N LEU A 82 3.02 -9.61 16.24
CA LEU A 82 3.58 -8.27 16.08
C LEU A 82 2.53 -7.32 15.52
N ASN A 83 2.43 -6.13 16.09
CA ASN A 83 1.65 -5.03 15.54
C ASN A 83 2.42 -4.34 14.42
N TYR A 84 1.75 -3.98 13.32
CA TYR A 84 2.33 -3.24 12.22
C TYR A 84 1.62 -1.90 12.04
N VAL A 85 2.41 -0.83 12.03
CA VAL A 85 1.95 0.56 11.90
C VAL A 85 2.70 1.22 10.76
N GLY A 86 1.98 1.71 9.77
CA GLY A 86 2.53 2.54 8.70
C GLY A 86 2.87 3.94 9.22
N ILE A 87 3.97 4.51 8.74
CA ILE A 87 4.45 5.84 9.12
C ILE A 87 4.90 6.61 7.88
N ASP A 88 4.51 7.88 7.77
CA ASP A 88 4.98 8.77 6.70
C ASP A 88 6.23 9.54 7.17
N LEU A 89 7.37 9.21 6.59
CA LEU A 89 8.66 9.85 6.85
C LEU A 89 9.06 10.84 5.74
N SER A 90 8.11 11.31 4.95
CA SER A 90 8.36 12.23 3.83
C SER A 90 8.70 13.66 4.27
N SER A 91 8.47 14.02 5.53
CA SER A 91 8.84 15.32 6.08
C SER A 91 10.36 15.43 6.25
N PRO A 92 10.97 16.57 5.92
CA PRO A 92 12.41 16.77 6.03
C PRO A 92 12.94 16.47 7.44
N ASN A 93 13.96 15.61 7.55
CA ASN A 93 14.66 15.32 8.80
C ASN A 93 16.14 15.10 8.52
N LYS A 94 16.98 16.07 8.86
CA LYS A 94 18.42 16.04 8.56
C LYS A 94 19.15 14.80 9.13
N LYS A 95 18.76 14.35 10.33
CA LYS A 95 19.37 13.17 10.96
C LYS A 95 19.00 11.90 10.21
N PHE A 96 17.73 11.77 9.82
CA PHE A 96 17.24 10.65 9.04
C PHE A 96 17.83 10.64 7.62
N ASP A 97 17.87 11.79 6.95
CA ASP A 97 18.45 11.95 5.61
C ASP A 97 19.95 11.60 5.60
N PHE A 98 20.69 12.00 6.65
CA PHE A 98 22.08 11.62 6.82
C PHE A 98 22.23 10.10 7.02
N TRP A 99 21.36 9.49 7.83
CA TRP A 99 21.37 8.05 8.07
C TRP A 99 21.08 7.26 6.78
N LEU A 100 20.10 7.70 5.97
CA LEU A 100 19.78 7.09 4.68
C LEU A 100 21.03 7.03 3.78
N LYS A 101 21.75 8.15 3.66
CA LYS A 101 22.97 8.24 2.83
C LYS A 101 24.11 7.40 3.40
N LYS A 102 24.38 7.51 4.70
CA LYS A 102 25.49 6.82 5.36
C LYS A 102 25.37 5.29 5.25
N ASN A 103 24.18 4.76 5.27
CA ASN A 103 23.94 3.32 5.24
C ASN A 103 23.57 2.79 3.82
N ASN A 104 23.76 3.61 2.79
CA ASN A 104 23.45 3.24 1.40
C ASN A 104 22.02 2.65 1.24
N ILE A 105 21.03 3.30 1.87
CA ILE A 105 19.66 2.85 1.82
C ILE A 105 19.11 3.01 0.42
N ILE A 106 18.54 1.95 -0.11
CA ILE A 106 17.88 1.94 -1.40
C ILE A 106 16.46 2.49 -1.22
N ILE A 107 16.14 3.55 -1.94
CA ILE A 107 14.82 4.18 -1.95
C ILE A 107 14.20 3.92 -3.32
N ASP A 108 13.26 2.98 -3.39
CA ASP A 108 12.74 2.54 -4.69
C ASP A 108 11.28 2.08 -4.61
N ASP A 109 10.70 1.80 -5.79
CA ASP A 109 9.33 1.30 -5.93
C ASP A 109 9.23 -0.16 -5.46
N LEU A 110 8.16 -0.48 -4.72
CA LEU A 110 7.88 -1.83 -4.24
C LEU A 110 7.78 -2.86 -5.37
N ARG A 111 7.29 -2.46 -6.54
CA ARG A 111 7.14 -3.36 -7.71
C ARG A 111 8.44 -4.01 -8.14
N LYS A 112 9.57 -3.35 -7.89
CA LYS A 112 10.90 -3.86 -8.25
C LYS A 112 11.36 -4.99 -7.32
N TYR A 113 11.06 -4.88 -6.04
CA TYR A 113 11.57 -5.79 -5.03
C TYR A 113 10.49 -6.69 -4.40
N GLY A 114 9.22 -6.31 -4.48
CA GLY A 114 8.12 -7.06 -3.89
C GLY A 114 8.11 -8.56 -4.19
N PRO A 115 8.39 -9.00 -5.45
CA PRO A 115 8.38 -10.42 -5.79
C PRO A 115 9.45 -11.28 -5.10
N ILE A 116 10.48 -10.67 -4.49
CA ILE A 116 11.56 -11.37 -3.79
C ILE A 116 11.51 -11.19 -2.27
N LEU A 117 10.54 -10.43 -1.75
CA LEU A 117 10.33 -10.25 -0.31
C LEU A 117 9.50 -11.38 0.30
N ASP A 118 9.55 -11.50 1.62
CA ASP A 118 8.57 -12.28 2.37
C ASP A 118 7.15 -11.75 2.13
N ASP A 119 6.16 -12.65 2.05
CA ASP A 119 4.78 -12.32 1.69
C ASP A 119 4.09 -11.38 2.69
N ILE A 120 4.40 -11.51 4.00
CA ILE A 120 3.89 -10.64 5.06
C ILE A 120 4.47 -9.24 4.89
N GLU A 121 5.79 -9.13 4.72
CA GLU A 121 6.47 -7.84 4.54
C GLU A 121 5.98 -7.13 3.28
N ALA A 122 5.96 -7.83 2.14
CA ALA A 122 5.46 -7.29 0.88
C ALA A 122 4.01 -6.80 0.99
N SER A 123 3.16 -7.53 1.71
CA SER A 123 1.76 -7.16 1.92
C SER A 123 1.61 -5.91 2.79
N PHE A 124 2.39 -5.77 3.87
CA PHE A 124 2.35 -4.56 4.70
C PHE A 124 2.91 -3.33 3.98
N LEU A 125 3.97 -3.50 3.19
CA LEU A 125 4.50 -2.41 2.36
C LEU A 125 3.48 -1.95 1.32
N ALA A 126 2.81 -2.88 0.64
CA ALA A 126 1.78 -2.56 -0.35
C ALA A 126 0.58 -1.85 0.29
N LEU A 127 0.10 -2.36 1.44
CA LEU A 127 -0.99 -1.72 2.18
C LEU A 127 -0.60 -0.31 2.63
N SER A 128 0.57 -0.15 3.23
CA SER A 128 1.09 1.15 3.67
C SER A 128 1.15 2.15 2.52
N ASN A 129 1.72 1.76 1.38
CA ASN A 129 1.81 2.60 0.18
C ASN A 129 0.43 3.02 -0.33
N GLY A 130 -0.49 2.07 -0.47
CA GLY A 130 -1.85 2.34 -0.95
C GLY A 130 -2.58 3.33 -0.03
N MET A 131 -2.49 3.13 1.28
CA MET A 131 -3.16 3.96 2.27
C MET A 131 -2.60 5.39 2.32
N PHE A 132 -1.27 5.56 2.37
CA PHE A 132 -0.66 6.90 2.36
C PHE A 132 -0.87 7.63 1.05
N PHE A 133 -0.80 6.94 -0.09
CA PHE A 133 -1.11 7.52 -1.39
C PHE A 133 -2.55 8.01 -1.44
N TRP A 134 -3.50 7.17 -0.98
CA TRP A 134 -4.91 7.55 -0.90
C TRP A 134 -5.12 8.76 0.01
N GLN A 135 -4.60 8.78 1.23
CA GLN A 135 -4.72 9.93 2.13
C GLN A 135 -4.13 11.21 1.54
N LYS A 136 -2.98 11.09 0.84
CA LYS A 136 -2.32 12.22 0.18
C LYS A 136 -3.17 12.83 -0.95
N THR A 137 -3.92 12.01 -1.67
CA THR A 137 -4.80 12.44 -2.77
C THR A 137 -6.19 12.86 -2.30
N HIS A 138 -6.57 12.54 -1.06
CA HIS A 138 -7.88 12.84 -0.49
C HIS A 138 -7.80 13.84 0.68
N LYS A 139 -6.88 14.80 0.59
CA LYS A 139 -6.70 15.84 1.62
C LYS A 139 -7.90 16.75 1.77
N PHE A 140 -8.72 16.89 0.73
CA PHE A 140 -9.89 17.75 0.71
C PHE A 140 -11.16 16.96 0.42
N CYS A 141 -12.26 17.38 1.05
CA CYS A 141 -13.57 16.76 0.87
C CYS A 141 -14.08 16.99 -0.56
N GLY A 142 -14.35 15.92 -1.30
CA GLY A 142 -14.88 16.00 -2.66
C GLY A 142 -16.30 16.59 -2.76
N SER A 143 -16.98 16.80 -1.61
CA SER A 143 -18.33 17.38 -1.59
C SER A 143 -18.36 18.86 -1.24
N CYS A 144 -17.46 19.36 -0.38
CA CYS A 144 -17.49 20.75 0.07
C CYS A 144 -16.13 21.47 0.06
N GLY A 145 -15.06 20.78 -0.34
CA GLY A 145 -13.74 21.36 -0.50
C GLY A 145 -12.96 21.61 0.81
N PHE A 146 -13.57 21.38 1.99
CA PHE A 146 -12.86 21.52 3.26
C PHE A 146 -11.82 20.42 3.46
N GLN A 147 -10.81 20.70 4.28
CA GLN A 147 -9.78 19.74 4.60
C GLN A 147 -10.35 18.51 5.31
N ASN A 148 -9.84 17.34 4.95
CA ASN A 148 -10.12 16.09 5.65
C ASN A 148 -9.04 15.81 6.69
N TYR A 149 -9.40 15.07 7.74
CA TYR A 149 -8.46 14.54 8.73
C TYR A 149 -8.63 13.02 8.86
N SER A 150 -7.55 12.35 9.24
CA SER A 150 -7.50 10.89 9.35
C SER A 150 -8.16 10.43 10.65
N THR A 151 -8.97 9.38 10.57
CA THR A 151 -9.64 8.71 11.69
C THR A 151 -9.63 7.19 11.47
N GLU A 152 -10.15 6.44 12.44
CA GLU A 152 -10.31 4.98 12.36
C GLU A 152 -9.01 4.26 11.95
N GLY A 153 -7.94 4.53 12.71
CA GLY A 153 -6.63 3.92 12.45
C GLY A 153 -6.04 4.26 11.10
N GLY A 154 -6.46 5.37 10.48
CA GLY A 154 -6.00 5.80 9.15
C GLY A 154 -6.88 5.36 7.98
N PHE A 155 -7.97 4.63 8.23
CA PHE A 155 -8.82 4.06 7.17
C PHE A 155 -10.02 4.94 6.78
N VAL A 156 -10.22 6.05 7.46
CA VAL A 156 -11.26 7.03 7.11
C VAL A 156 -10.65 8.42 7.07
N MET A 157 -10.94 9.17 6.01
CA MET A 157 -10.67 10.60 5.91
C MET A 157 -11.98 11.33 6.14
N LYS A 158 -12.13 12.02 7.28
CA LYS A 158 -13.36 12.73 7.68
C LYS A 158 -13.25 14.22 7.39
N CYS A 159 -14.31 14.78 6.82
CA CYS A 159 -14.39 16.21 6.54
C CYS A 159 -14.41 17.03 7.82
N SER A 160 -13.56 18.08 7.89
CA SER A 160 -13.48 18.99 9.04
C SER A 160 -14.62 20.02 9.12
N ASN A 161 -15.45 20.12 8.09
CA ASN A 161 -16.61 20.98 8.12
C ASN A 161 -17.78 20.27 8.81
N ASP A 162 -18.17 20.73 10.01
CA ASP A 162 -19.23 20.14 10.82
C ASP A 162 -20.59 20.08 10.10
N LYS A 163 -20.85 21.03 9.20
CA LYS A 163 -22.08 21.02 8.38
C LYS A 163 -22.07 19.96 7.27
N CYS A 164 -20.91 19.43 6.93
CA CYS A 164 -20.72 18.38 5.92
C CYS A 164 -20.50 17.01 6.57
N GLY A 165 -19.49 16.89 7.43
CA GLY A 165 -19.16 15.70 8.21
C GLY A 165 -18.93 14.41 7.42
N LYS A 166 -18.80 14.48 6.08
CA LYS A 166 -18.69 13.29 5.22
C LYS A 166 -17.40 12.53 5.50
N SER A 167 -17.54 11.20 5.51
CA SER A 167 -16.43 10.25 5.54
C SER A 167 -16.08 9.80 4.14
N HIS A 168 -14.78 9.67 3.89
CA HIS A 168 -14.22 9.13 2.65
C HIS A 168 -13.43 7.88 3.00
N PHE A 169 -13.56 6.83 2.20
CA PHE A 169 -12.95 5.53 2.38
C PHE A 169 -11.86 5.28 1.33
N PRO A 170 -10.92 4.37 1.58
CA PRO A 170 -9.90 4.01 0.60
C PRO A 170 -10.53 3.60 -0.73
N ARG A 171 -10.01 4.15 -1.81
CA ARG A 171 -10.45 3.82 -3.16
C ARG A 171 -9.80 2.50 -3.58
N THR A 172 -10.62 1.57 -4.04
CA THR A 172 -10.19 0.34 -4.72
C THR A 172 -10.86 0.29 -6.08
N ASP A 173 -10.07 0.16 -7.15
CA ASP A 173 -10.58 0.07 -8.51
C ASP A 173 -10.50 -1.40 -8.95
N PRO A 174 -11.61 -2.15 -9.00
CA PRO A 174 -11.60 -3.54 -9.41
C PRO A 174 -11.19 -3.65 -10.87
N ALA A 175 -10.32 -4.61 -11.16
CA ALA A 175 -9.90 -4.92 -12.52
C ALA A 175 -9.94 -6.43 -12.74
N ILE A 176 -10.26 -6.83 -13.96
CA ILE A 176 -10.07 -8.21 -14.42
C ILE A 176 -8.69 -8.38 -15.06
N ILE A 177 -8.17 -9.57 -14.98
CA ILE A 177 -7.02 -10.02 -15.77
C ILE A 177 -7.36 -11.38 -16.34
N THR A 178 -7.12 -11.59 -17.65
CA THR A 178 -7.54 -12.82 -18.32
C THR A 178 -6.45 -13.38 -19.21
N LEU A 179 -6.31 -14.69 -19.17
CA LEU A 179 -5.47 -15.46 -20.08
C LEU A 179 -6.34 -16.15 -21.12
N ILE A 180 -6.27 -15.68 -22.36
CA ILE A 180 -6.95 -16.31 -23.49
C ILE A 180 -6.04 -17.38 -24.05
N SER A 181 -6.54 -18.61 -24.15
CA SER A 181 -5.77 -19.76 -24.67
C SER A 181 -6.49 -20.43 -25.86
N PHE A 182 -5.70 -20.88 -26.81
CA PHE A 182 -6.17 -21.70 -27.91
C PHE A 182 -5.17 -22.82 -28.17
N LYS A 183 -5.57 -24.07 -27.96
CA LYS A 183 -4.69 -25.25 -28.01
C LYS A 183 -3.51 -25.07 -27.03
N ASP A 184 -2.29 -25.08 -27.55
CA ASP A 184 -1.01 -24.93 -26.82
C ASP A 184 -0.49 -23.49 -26.78
N LYS A 185 -1.28 -22.51 -27.25
CA LYS A 185 -0.90 -21.09 -27.33
C LYS A 185 -1.73 -20.23 -26.41
N VAL A 186 -1.13 -19.12 -25.99
CA VAL A 186 -1.79 -18.07 -25.22
C VAL A 186 -1.67 -16.74 -25.95
N LEU A 187 -2.69 -15.88 -25.78
CA LEU A 187 -2.67 -14.52 -26.28
C LEU A 187 -2.04 -13.60 -25.26
N LEU A 188 -1.02 -12.88 -25.65
CA LEU A 188 -0.37 -11.86 -24.83
C LEU A 188 -0.30 -10.55 -25.61
N GLY A 189 -0.53 -9.45 -24.91
CA GLY A 189 -0.39 -8.10 -25.42
C GLY A 189 0.92 -7.44 -24.97
N ARG A 190 1.35 -6.42 -25.71
CA ARG A 190 2.49 -5.57 -25.34
C ARG A 190 2.17 -4.10 -25.53
N SER A 191 2.25 -3.33 -24.46
CA SER A 191 2.20 -1.87 -24.55
C SER A 191 3.53 -1.31 -25.05
N PRO A 192 3.53 -0.23 -25.88
CA PRO A 192 4.75 0.49 -26.26
C PRO A 192 5.57 1.03 -25.06
N ARG A 193 4.93 1.15 -23.89
CA ARG A 193 5.57 1.61 -22.63
C ARG A 193 6.26 0.49 -21.85
N PHE A 194 6.07 -0.77 -22.25
CA PHE A 194 6.71 -1.89 -21.57
C PHE A 194 8.19 -1.98 -21.94
N PRO A 195 9.03 -2.43 -20.99
CA PRO A 195 10.40 -2.82 -21.31
C PRO A 195 10.45 -3.82 -22.48
N ASP A 196 11.60 -3.90 -23.14
CA ASP A 196 11.79 -4.87 -24.21
C ASP A 196 11.55 -6.30 -23.71
N SER A 197 10.90 -7.11 -24.56
CA SER A 197 10.53 -8.50 -24.28
C SER A 197 9.50 -8.70 -23.16
N MET A 198 8.89 -7.64 -22.63
CA MET A 198 7.80 -7.74 -21.66
C MET A 198 6.46 -7.84 -22.37
N TYR A 199 5.70 -8.87 -22.03
CA TYR A 199 4.32 -9.12 -22.48
C TYR A 199 3.42 -9.32 -21.27
N SER A 200 2.13 -9.03 -21.42
CA SER A 200 1.11 -9.20 -20.40
C SER A 200 -0.10 -9.91 -20.97
N THR A 201 -0.86 -10.54 -20.11
CA THR A 201 -2.25 -10.92 -20.37
C THR A 201 -3.10 -9.66 -20.54
N LEU A 202 -4.31 -9.79 -21.10
CA LEU A 202 -5.27 -8.69 -21.20
C LEU A 202 -5.84 -8.36 -19.81
N ALA A 203 -6.05 -7.08 -19.55
CA ALA A 203 -6.58 -6.61 -18.26
C ALA A 203 -7.32 -5.29 -18.46
N GLY A 204 -8.45 -5.12 -17.76
CA GLY A 204 -9.20 -3.89 -17.81
C GLY A 204 -9.97 -3.63 -16.53
N PHE A 205 -10.44 -2.41 -16.36
CA PHE A 205 -11.23 -2.03 -15.21
C PHE A 205 -12.69 -2.49 -15.35
N VAL A 206 -13.25 -2.87 -14.21
CA VAL A 206 -14.70 -3.11 -14.11
C VAL A 206 -15.43 -1.78 -14.06
N GLU A 207 -16.40 -1.58 -14.96
CA GLU A 207 -17.21 -0.37 -14.97
C GLU A 207 -18.39 -0.45 -13.98
N PRO A 208 -18.92 0.70 -13.53
CA PRO A 208 -20.08 0.71 -12.65
C PRO A 208 -21.28 -0.04 -13.24
N GLY A 209 -21.73 -1.06 -12.53
CA GLY A 209 -22.87 -1.89 -12.94
C GLY A 209 -22.51 -3.17 -13.71
N GLU A 210 -21.24 -3.38 -14.02
CA GLU A 210 -20.77 -4.64 -14.61
C GLU A 210 -20.49 -5.72 -13.57
N SER A 211 -20.71 -6.99 -13.94
CA SER A 211 -20.06 -8.13 -13.27
C SER A 211 -18.62 -8.31 -13.77
N LEU A 212 -17.82 -9.14 -13.07
CA LEU A 212 -16.46 -9.45 -13.52
C LEU A 212 -16.46 -10.15 -14.88
N GLU A 213 -17.43 -11.01 -15.13
CA GLU A 213 -17.60 -11.74 -16.39
C GLU A 213 -17.97 -10.78 -17.54
N GLN A 214 -18.86 -9.82 -17.29
CA GLN A 214 -19.25 -8.79 -18.29
C GLN A 214 -18.05 -7.90 -18.64
N ALA A 215 -17.29 -7.45 -17.64
CA ALA A 215 -16.08 -6.67 -17.85
C ALA A 215 -15.05 -7.47 -18.67
N LEU A 216 -14.91 -8.77 -18.40
CA LEU A 216 -13.99 -9.65 -19.13
C LEU A 216 -14.43 -9.76 -20.62
N GLU A 217 -15.71 -10.03 -20.89
CA GLU A 217 -16.23 -10.13 -22.25
C GLU A 217 -16.03 -8.82 -23.03
N ARG A 218 -16.34 -7.68 -22.40
CA ARG A 218 -16.16 -6.35 -23.00
C ARG A 218 -14.71 -6.05 -23.32
N GLU A 219 -13.81 -6.18 -22.34
CA GLU A 219 -12.38 -5.88 -22.52
C GLU A 219 -11.74 -6.79 -23.58
N VAL A 220 -12.05 -8.08 -23.58
CA VAL A 220 -11.54 -9.03 -24.60
C VAL A 220 -12.03 -8.63 -25.98
N PHE A 221 -13.32 -8.24 -26.11
CA PHE A 221 -13.85 -7.82 -27.39
C PHE A 221 -13.23 -6.49 -27.87
N GLU A 222 -13.10 -5.52 -26.99
CA GLU A 222 -12.55 -4.19 -27.31
C GLU A 222 -11.08 -4.25 -27.70
N GLU A 223 -10.27 -5.02 -26.98
CA GLU A 223 -8.83 -5.10 -27.23
C GLU A 223 -8.45 -5.99 -28.41
N VAL A 224 -9.17 -7.10 -28.62
CA VAL A 224 -8.73 -8.13 -29.59
C VAL A 224 -9.85 -8.67 -30.50
N GLY A 225 -11.09 -8.22 -30.37
CA GLY A 225 -12.22 -8.58 -31.23
C GLY A 225 -12.71 -10.03 -31.08
N ILE A 226 -12.33 -10.74 -30.01
CA ILE A 226 -12.76 -12.10 -29.72
C ILE A 226 -14.07 -12.03 -28.92
N LYS A 227 -15.01 -12.98 -29.25
CA LYS A 227 -16.28 -13.17 -28.55
C LYS A 227 -16.31 -14.53 -27.89
#